data_e098ff7b157b09745253c1cc6a2c0fc2
#
_entry.id   e098ff7b157b09745253c1cc6a2c0fc2
#
_cell.length_a   1.000
_cell.length_b   1.000
_cell.length_c   1.000
_cell.angle_alpha   90.00
_cell.angle_beta   90.00
_cell.angle_gamma   90.00
#
_symmetry.space_group_name_H-M   'P 1'
#
loop_
_entity.id
_entity.type
_entity.pdbx_description
1 polymer ?
#
loop_
_entity_poly.entity_id
_entity_poly.type
_entity_poly.pdbx_seq_one_letter_code
_entity_poly.pdbx_strand_id
1 'polypeptide(L)'
;MNKLKEEAKNKLIVALDYNNMEDAVKLTEKLGDKISIYKVGLESFLSTDGKLVDYLHEKGKKVFLDLKFHDITNTVKMACANAIRKKVFMFNIHCSNGSKTMKEVSDLVKESGSESLLIGVTVLTNLGEEDLQEMFRSSMKLEEIVLNLANLAKKSGMNGVVCSPQESKKIKELAGKNFVTVCPGVRPKFTLNADNKSNDDQTRIMTPSDAIKQGVDFLVVGRPITKAEDPVKAAEVILEEISEAL
;
A
#
# COMPACT_ATOMS: atom_id res chain seq x y z
N MET A 1 -24.17 11.74 -5.60
CA MET A 1 -23.52 10.64 -6.38
C MET A 1 -22.06 10.97 -6.75
N ASN A 2 -21.73 12.20 -7.12
CA ASN A 2 -20.38 12.55 -7.55
C ASN A 2 -19.33 12.55 -6.42
N LYS A 3 -19.67 13.02 -5.20
CA LYS A 3 -18.73 13.18 -4.09
C LYS A 3 -18.20 11.83 -3.56
N LEU A 4 -19.07 10.85 -3.32
CA LEU A 4 -18.68 9.52 -2.84
C LEU A 4 -17.83 8.78 -3.87
N LYS A 5 -18.12 8.93 -5.17
CA LYS A 5 -17.29 8.35 -6.23
C LYS A 5 -15.88 8.94 -6.27
N GLU A 6 -15.75 10.25 -6.10
CA GLU A 6 -14.43 10.90 -6.01
C GLU A 6 -13.69 10.49 -4.73
N GLU A 7 -14.38 10.34 -3.62
CA GLU A 7 -13.79 9.82 -2.39
C GLU A 7 -13.31 8.37 -2.56
N ALA A 8 -14.09 7.51 -3.21
CA ALA A 8 -13.70 6.14 -3.52
C ALA A 8 -12.43 6.07 -4.39
N LYS A 9 -12.30 6.94 -5.41
CA LYS A 9 -11.08 7.04 -6.24
C LYS A 9 -9.84 7.39 -5.42
N ASN A 10 -9.99 8.23 -4.40
CA ASN A 10 -8.90 8.61 -3.53
C ASN A 10 -8.50 7.51 -2.53
N LYS A 11 -9.27 6.42 -2.42
CA LYS A 11 -8.98 5.28 -1.56
C LYS A 11 -8.43 4.06 -2.32
N LEU A 12 -8.58 4.00 -3.64
CA LEU A 12 -8.12 2.88 -4.46
C LEU A 12 -6.73 3.15 -5.04
N ILE A 13 -5.79 2.27 -4.76
CA ILE A 13 -4.45 2.22 -5.34
C ILE A 13 -4.36 0.98 -6.23
N VAL A 14 -4.10 1.17 -7.53
CA VAL A 14 -3.88 0.05 -8.46
C VAL A 14 -2.40 -0.31 -8.50
N ALA A 15 -2.08 -1.58 -8.21
CA ALA A 15 -0.71 -2.06 -8.26
C ALA A 15 -0.30 -2.41 -9.70
N LEU A 16 0.73 -1.74 -10.21
CA LEU A 16 1.32 -1.98 -11.53
C LEU A 16 2.51 -2.94 -11.40
N ASP A 17 2.22 -4.21 -11.06
CA ASP A 17 3.26 -5.24 -10.94
C ASP A 17 3.47 -5.89 -12.33
N TYR A 18 4.26 -5.21 -13.18
CA TYR A 18 4.63 -5.60 -14.55
C TYR A 18 6.15 -5.61 -14.71
N ASN A 19 6.64 -6.54 -15.52
CA ASN A 19 8.06 -6.68 -15.82
C ASN A 19 8.52 -5.86 -17.03
N ASN A 20 7.65 -4.99 -17.58
CA ASN A 20 7.96 -4.10 -18.70
C ASN A 20 7.11 -2.82 -18.67
N MET A 21 7.59 -1.80 -19.35
CA MET A 21 6.95 -0.48 -19.41
C MET A 21 5.65 -0.50 -20.23
N GLU A 22 5.61 -1.26 -21.32
CA GLU A 22 4.50 -1.25 -22.30
C GLU A 22 3.19 -1.68 -21.65
N ASP A 23 3.17 -2.80 -20.92
CA ASP A 23 1.96 -3.31 -20.28
C ASP A 23 1.48 -2.39 -19.15
N ALA A 24 2.40 -1.80 -18.39
CA ALA A 24 2.05 -0.83 -17.35
C ALA A 24 1.41 0.44 -17.93
N VAL A 25 1.97 0.97 -19.03
CA VAL A 25 1.43 2.11 -19.78
C VAL A 25 0.05 1.77 -20.35
N LYS A 26 -0.08 0.65 -21.05
CA LYS A 26 -1.34 0.20 -21.66
C LYS A 26 -2.47 0.10 -20.64
N LEU A 27 -2.21 -0.48 -19.45
CA LEU A 27 -3.22 -0.54 -18.40
C LEU A 27 -3.56 0.85 -17.88
N THR A 28 -2.56 1.70 -17.62
CA THR A 28 -2.77 3.06 -17.12
C THR A 28 -3.63 3.88 -18.08
N GLU A 29 -3.37 3.80 -19.39
CA GLU A 29 -4.16 4.49 -20.42
C GLU A 29 -5.59 3.93 -20.51
N LYS A 30 -5.75 2.59 -20.42
CA LYS A 30 -7.06 1.94 -20.44
C LYS A 30 -7.93 2.35 -19.23
N LEU A 31 -7.34 2.50 -18.04
CA LEU A 31 -8.04 2.93 -16.83
C LEU A 31 -8.33 4.45 -16.81
N GLY A 32 -7.54 5.24 -17.52
CA GLY A 32 -7.74 6.69 -17.70
C GLY A 32 -7.98 7.44 -16.39
N ASP A 33 -8.99 8.30 -16.36
CA ASP A 33 -9.30 9.13 -15.19
C ASP A 33 -10.11 8.41 -14.10
N LYS A 34 -10.42 7.14 -14.29
CA LYS A 34 -11.09 6.34 -13.25
C LYS A 34 -10.16 6.06 -12.06
N ILE A 35 -8.85 6.01 -12.30
CA ILE A 35 -7.83 5.75 -11.27
C ILE A 35 -6.87 6.93 -11.18
N SER A 36 -6.67 7.39 -9.95
CA SER A 36 -5.80 8.53 -9.64
C SER A 36 -4.47 8.12 -9.01
N ILE A 37 -4.41 6.94 -8.37
CA ILE A 37 -3.25 6.50 -7.57
C ILE A 37 -2.78 5.13 -8.05
N TYR A 38 -1.49 5.02 -8.34
CA TYR A 38 -0.86 3.77 -8.75
C TYR A 38 0.30 3.41 -7.84
N LYS A 39 0.45 2.10 -7.55
CA LYS A 39 1.62 1.57 -6.85
C LYS A 39 2.65 1.09 -7.86
N VAL A 40 3.87 1.60 -7.72
CA VAL A 40 5.07 1.09 -8.41
C VAL A 40 5.88 0.29 -7.39
N GLY A 41 5.90 -1.03 -7.55
CA GLY A 41 6.62 -1.95 -6.67
C GLY A 41 8.03 -2.29 -7.18
N LEU A 42 8.72 -3.20 -6.49
CA LEU A 42 10.09 -3.61 -6.82
C LEU A 42 10.23 -4.09 -8.27
N GLU A 43 9.34 -4.98 -8.72
CA GLU A 43 9.38 -5.54 -10.07
C GLU A 43 9.32 -4.44 -11.14
N SER A 44 8.28 -3.63 -11.11
CA SER A 44 8.06 -2.61 -12.13
C SER A 44 9.06 -1.45 -12.02
N PHE A 45 9.54 -1.12 -10.82
CA PHE A 45 10.57 -0.10 -10.65
C PHE A 45 11.90 -0.53 -11.28
N LEU A 46 12.33 -1.77 -11.03
CA LEU A 46 13.58 -2.31 -11.58
C LEU A 46 13.48 -2.55 -13.09
N SER A 47 12.39 -3.16 -13.56
CA SER A 47 12.22 -3.46 -14.99
C SER A 47 12.09 -2.22 -15.89
N THR A 48 11.74 -1.07 -15.30
CA THR A 48 11.58 0.19 -16.05
C THR A 48 12.64 1.25 -15.71
N ASP A 49 13.68 0.90 -14.95
CA ASP A 49 14.68 1.85 -14.42
C ASP A 49 14.04 3.05 -13.70
N GLY A 50 12.87 2.83 -13.05
CA GLY A 50 12.10 3.88 -12.40
C GLY A 50 11.38 4.86 -13.34
N LYS A 51 11.45 4.68 -14.66
CA LYS A 51 10.81 5.56 -15.67
C LYS A 51 9.28 5.52 -15.58
N LEU A 52 8.71 4.42 -15.08
CA LEU A 52 7.27 4.32 -14.87
C LEU A 52 6.75 5.38 -13.87
N VAL A 53 7.55 5.74 -12.86
CA VAL A 53 7.20 6.82 -11.92
C VAL A 53 7.07 8.15 -12.65
N ASP A 54 8.05 8.48 -13.49
CA ASP A 54 8.09 9.73 -14.24
C ASP A 54 6.91 9.81 -15.23
N TYR A 55 6.63 8.72 -15.97
CA TYR A 55 5.47 8.61 -16.84
C TYR A 55 4.13 8.85 -16.10
N LEU A 56 3.94 8.23 -14.93
CA LEU A 56 2.72 8.42 -14.15
C LEU A 56 2.54 9.87 -13.70
N HIS A 57 3.63 10.56 -13.32
CA HIS A 57 3.60 11.97 -12.98
C HIS A 57 3.24 12.85 -14.19
N GLU A 58 3.79 12.57 -15.38
CA GLU A 58 3.43 13.26 -16.63
C GLU A 58 1.95 13.12 -16.97
N LYS A 59 1.33 11.97 -16.60
CA LYS A 59 -0.12 11.74 -16.74
C LYS A 59 -0.94 12.31 -15.58
N GLY A 60 -0.34 13.07 -14.66
CA GLY A 60 -1.02 13.68 -13.51
C GLY A 60 -1.47 12.66 -12.46
N LYS A 61 -0.88 11.44 -12.44
CA LYS A 61 -1.22 10.39 -11.50
C LYS A 61 -0.36 10.48 -10.23
N LYS A 62 -0.94 10.10 -9.09
CA LYS A 62 -0.22 9.97 -7.83
C LYS A 62 0.48 8.61 -7.77
N VAL A 63 1.70 8.58 -7.23
CA VAL A 63 2.49 7.35 -7.14
C VAL A 63 2.72 6.95 -5.68
N PHE A 64 2.34 5.72 -5.35
CA PHE A 64 2.84 5.02 -4.17
C PHE A 64 4.09 4.21 -4.57
N LEU A 65 5.26 4.66 -4.15
CA LEU A 65 6.53 3.97 -4.38
C LEU A 65 6.73 2.90 -3.31
N ASP A 66 6.44 1.64 -3.66
CA ASP A 66 6.38 0.51 -2.74
C ASP A 66 7.67 -0.33 -2.83
N LEU A 67 8.80 0.25 -2.43
CA LEU A 67 10.13 -0.41 -2.46
C LEU A 67 10.53 -1.00 -1.11
N LYS A 68 9.75 -0.73 -0.05
CA LYS A 68 9.94 -1.31 1.29
C LYS A 68 11.38 -1.20 1.79
N PHE A 69 11.95 0.01 1.76
CA PHE A 69 13.35 0.22 2.11
C PHE A 69 13.70 -0.38 3.48
N HIS A 70 14.73 -1.22 3.49
CA HIS A 70 15.20 -1.93 4.67
C HIS A 70 16.71 -2.13 4.60
N ASP A 71 17.44 -1.34 5.37
CA ASP A 71 18.90 -1.32 5.42
C ASP A 71 19.36 -0.52 6.67
N ILE A 72 20.68 -0.32 6.86
CA ILE A 72 21.20 0.58 7.89
C ILE A 72 20.69 2.00 7.69
N THR A 73 20.60 2.76 8.78
CA THR A 73 19.92 4.06 8.83
C THR A 73 20.34 5.01 7.72
N ASN A 74 21.64 5.17 7.46
CA ASN A 74 22.11 6.12 6.43
C ASN A 74 21.67 5.72 5.02
N THR A 75 21.73 4.44 4.67
CA THR A 75 21.28 3.93 3.37
C THR A 75 19.79 4.16 3.18
N VAL A 76 18.96 3.86 4.19
CA VAL A 76 17.52 4.11 4.15
C VAL A 76 17.22 5.60 3.97
N LYS A 77 17.92 6.48 4.71
CA LYS A 77 17.75 7.95 4.57
C LYS A 77 18.05 8.43 3.14
N MET A 78 19.15 7.97 2.55
CA MET A 78 19.52 8.37 1.19
C MET A 78 18.55 7.84 0.14
N ALA A 79 18.06 6.61 0.30
CA ALA A 79 17.00 6.07 -0.54
C ALA A 79 15.71 6.88 -0.43
N CYS A 80 15.27 7.23 0.79
CA CYS A 80 14.10 8.06 1.04
C CYS A 80 14.26 9.49 0.48
N ALA A 81 15.45 10.09 0.57
CA ALA A 81 15.72 11.38 -0.06
C ALA A 81 15.50 11.35 -1.58
N ASN A 82 15.81 10.22 -2.25
CA ASN A 82 15.53 10.03 -3.67
C ASN A 82 14.02 9.95 -3.94
N ALA A 83 13.25 9.23 -3.10
CA ALA A 83 11.80 9.17 -3.22
C ALA A 83 11.15 10.56 -3.04
N ILE A 84 11.64 11.34 -2.07
CA ILE A 84 11.21 12.73 -1.84
C ILE A 84 11.49 13.60 -3.08
N ARG A 85 12.71 13.52 -3.65
CA ARG A 85 13.06 14.27 -4.88
C ARG A 85 12.20 13.90 -6.08
N LYS A 86 11.78 12.64 -6.17
CA LYS A 86 10.82 12.19 -7.19
C LYS A 86 9.38 12.66 -6.93
N LYS A 87 9.13 13.35 -5.80
CA LYS A 87 7.81 13.90 -5.44
C LYS A 87 6.69 12.86 -5.46
N VAL A 88 6.98 11.63 -5.04
CA VAL A 88 5.96 10.58 -4.96
C VAL A 88 4.93 10.93 -3.88
N PHE A 89 3.68 10.56 -4.11
CA PHE A 89 2.59 10.78 -3.16
C PHE A 89 2.81 10.02 -1.84
N MET A 90 3.38 8.81 -1.94
CA MET A 90 3.59 7.91 -0.79
C MET A 90 4.80 7.04 -1.05
N PHE A 91 5.56 6.72 0.00
CA PHE A 91 6.62 5.70 -0.05
C PHE A 91 6.74 5.00 1.29
N ASN A 92 7.42 3.86 1.34
CA ASN A 92 7.47 3.06 2.54
C ASN A 92 8.87 2.57 2.92
N ILE A 93 9.03 2.33 4.22
CA ILE A 93 10.18 1.65 4.83
C ILE A 93 9.66 0.54 5.75
N HIS A 94 10.46 -0.49 6.01
CA HIS A 94 10.09 -1.48 7.02
C HIS A 94 10.15 -0.90 8.44
N CYS A 95 9.15 -1.20 9.29
CA CYS A 95 9.19 -0.85 10.72
C CYS A 95 10.31 -1.58 11.47
N SER A 96 10.72 -2.75 10.97
CA SER A 96 11.86 -3.52 11.48
C SER A 96 13.23 -2.83 11.28
N ASN A 97 13.30 -1.71 10.57
CA ASN A 97 14.47 -0.80 10.61
C ASN A 97 14.72 -0.21 12.00
N GLY A 98 13.74 -0.31 12.91
CA GLY A 98 13.82 0.23 14.27
C GLY A 98 13.44 1.71 14.37
N SER A 99 13.11 2.13 15.60
CA SER A 99 12.59 3.48 15.88
C SER A 99 13.57 4.59 15.53
N LYS A 100 14.88 4.37 15.65
CA LYS A 100 15.90 5.35 15.27
C LYS A 100 15.81 5.68 13.77
N THR A 101 15.84 4.68 12.91
CA THR A 101 15.77 4.88 11.45
C THR A 101 14.44 5.51 11.05
N MET A 102 13.31 5.00 11.58
CA MET A 102 12.00 5.56 11.32
C MET A 102 11.91 7.05 11.71
N LYS A 103 12.47 7.43 12.86
CA LYS A 103 12.52 8.82 13.34
C LYS A 103 13.35 9.71 12.42
N GLU A 104 14.56 9.27 12.06
CA GLU A 104 15.44 10.04 11.18
C GLU A 104 14.86 10.25 9.78
N VAL A 105 14.13 9.26 9.25
CA VAL A 105 13.42 9.42 7.96
C VAL A 105 12.22 10.34 8.10
N SER A 106 11.46 10.24 9.21
CA SER A 106 10.34 11.16 9.47
C SER A 106 10.80 12.61 9.58
N ASP A 107 11.94 12.85 10.22
CA ASP A 107 12.53 14.18 10.35
C ASP A 107 12.99 14.69 8.96
N LEU A 108 13.64 13.83 8.16
CA LEU A 108 14.04 14.15 6.79
C LEU A 108 12.83 14.59 5.91
N VAL A 109 11.70 13.88 6.00
CA VAL A 109 10.47 14.28 5.27
C VAL A 109 10.01 15.66 5.69
N LYS A 110 9.96 15.94 7.01
CA LYS A 110 9.53 17.23 7.55
C LYS A 110 10.48 18.37 7.16
N GLU A 111 11.77 18.15 7.30
CA GLU A 111 12.81 19.15 6.99
C GLU A 111 12.86 19.49 5.49
N SER A 112 12.54 18.53 4.63
CA SER A 112 12.46 18.75 3.18
C SER A 112 11.23 19.52 2.74
N GLY A 113 10.24 19.74 3.60
CA GLY A 113 8.95 20.33 3.25
C GLY A 113 8.10 19.44 2.32
N SER A 114 8.42 18.14 2.23
CA SER A 114 7.69 17.20 1.36
C SER A 114 6.31 16.88 1.89
N GLU A 115 5.33 16.82 0.99
CA GLU A 115 3.97 16.34 1.29
C GLU A 115 3.82 14.81 1.15
N SER A 116 4.91 14.10 0.83
CA SER A 116 4.89 12.64 0.68
C SER A 116 4.52 11.96 1.99
N LEU A 117 3.61 10.99 1.93
CA LEU A 117 3.26 10.15 3.07
C LEU A 117 4.35 9.09 3.30
N LEU A 118 4.96 9.11 4.47
CA LEU A 118 5.90 8.07 4.92
C LEU A 118 5.16 6.96 5.65
N ILE A 119 5.19 5.74 5.10
CA ILE A 119 4.41 4.59 5.55
C ILE A 119 5.34 3.48 6.05
N GLY A 120 5.06 2.94 7.24
CA GLY A 120 5.81 1.82 7.83
C GLY A 120 5.22 0.47 7.41
N VAL A 121 6.03 -0.41 6.85
CA VAL A 121 5.61 -1.80 6.62
C VAL A 121 5.72 -2.55 7.95
N THR A 122 4.61 -3.05 8.46
CA THR A 122 4.57 -3.85 9.70
C THR A 122 5.08 -5.27 9.44
N VAL A 123 4.20 -6.25 9.38
CA VAL A 123 4.50 -7.61 8.95
C VAL A 123 3.95 -7.79 7.54
N LEU A 124 4.73 -8.41 6.65
CA LEU A 124 4.26 -8.71 5.29
C LEU A 124 3.00 -9.57 5.34
N THR A 125 2.00 -9.22 4.53
CA THR A 125 0.65 -9.80 4.64
C THR A 125 0.53 -11.26 4.17
N ASN A 126 1.58 -11.79 3.57
CA ASN A 126 1.71 -13.21 3.24
C ASN A 126 2.30 -14.05 4.39
N LEU A 127 2.88 -13.43 5.43
CA LEU A 127 3.43 -14.13 6.58
C LEU A 127 2.33 -14.39 7.64
N GLY A 128 2.37 -15.60 8.19
CA GLY A 128 1.53 -16.05 9.30
C GLY A 128 2.29 -16.13 10.63
N GLU A 129 1.64 -16.66 11.67
CA GLU A 129 2.25 -16.84 13.00
C GLU A 129 3.40 -17.83 12.96
N GLU A 130 3.29 -18.92 12.17
CA GLU A 130 4.32 -19.95 12.04
C GLU A 130 5.61 -19.37 11.45
N ASP A 131 5.49 -18.53 10.41
CA ASP A 131 6.65 -17.87 9.80
C ASP A 131 7.39 -16.98 10.81
N LEU A 132 6.63 -16.23 11.64
CA LEU A 132 7.23 -15.36 12.65
C LEU A 132 7.89 -16.15 13.80
N GLN A 133 7.29 -17.27 14.19
CA GLN A 133 7.90 -18.16 15.19
C GLN A 133 9.19 -18.75 14.67
N GLU A 134 9.24 -19.19 13.42
CA GLU A 134 10.45 -19.70 12.78
C GLU A 134 11.54 -18.62 12.68
N MET A 135 11.19 -17.43 12.17
CA MET A 135 12.13 -16.33 11.95
C MET A 135 12.71 -15.76 13.24
N PHE A 136 11.88 -15.57 14.26
CA PHE A 136 12.24 -14.80 15.47
C PHE A 136 12.29 -15.65 16.76
N ARG A 137 11.94 -16.94 16.68
CA ARG A 137 11.81 -17.84 17.86
C ARG A 137 10.95 -17.20 18.96
N SER A 138 9.92 -16.46 18.57
CA SER A 138 9.04 -15.71 19.46
C SER A 138 7.69 -16.39 19.58
N SER A 139 7.14 -16.44 20.77
CA SER A 139 5.77 -16.88 21.04
C SER A 139 4.73 -15.79 20.94
N MET A 140 5.13 -14.57 20.56
CA MET A 140 4.21 -13.44 20.40
C MET A 140 3.25 -13.72 19.23
N LYS A 141 1.99 -13.37 19.41
CA LYS A 141 1.00 -13.45 18.33
C LYS A 141 1.30 -12.41 17.25
N LEU A 142 0.99 -12.77 16.01
CA LEU A 142 1.14 -11.90 14.85
C LEU A 142 0.52 -10.52 15.07
N GLU A 143 -0.70 -10.48 15.61
CA GLU A 143 -1.40 -9.24 15.92
C GLU A 143 -0.64 -8.35 16.92
N GLU A 144 -0.06 -8.92 17.95
CA GLU A 144 0.73 -8.19 18.95
C GLU A 144 1.97 -7.55 18.33
N ILE A 145 2.64 -8.29 17.43
CA ILE A 145 3.81 -7.78 16.69
C ILE A 145 3.40 -6.63 15.77
N VAL A 146 2.30 -6.78 15.01
CA VAL A 146 1.79 -5.74 14.11
C VAL A 146 1.42 -4.48 14.89
N LEU A 147 0.69 -4.59 16.00
CA LEU A 147 0.31 -3.45 16.81
C LEU A 147 1.51 -2.76 17.46
N ASN A 148 2.51 -3.53 17.91
CA ASN A 148 3.75 -2.97 18.43
C ASN A 148 4.51 -2.18 17.35
N LEU A 149 4.67 -2.73 16.15
CA LEU A 149 5.32 -2.05 15.03
C LEU A 149 4.56 -0.80 14.59
N ALA A 150 3.23 -0.82 14.55
CA ALA A 150 2.39 0.34 14.26
C ALA A 150 2.56 1.45 15.32
N ASN A 151 2.63 1.08 16.62
CA ASN A 151 2.88 2.01 17.69
C ASN A 151 4.28 2.65 17.60
N LEU A 152 5.31 1.86 17.28
CA LEU A 152 6.67 2.37 17.06
C LEU A 152 6.71 3.34 15.88
N ALA A 153 6.04 3.01 14.76
CA ALA A 153 5.93 3.89 13.59
C ALA A 153 5.25 5.22 13.97
N LYS A 154 4.12 5.17 14.70
CA LYS A 154 3.43 6.36 15.19
C LYS A 154 4.32 7.23 16.08
N LYS A 155 4.99 6.63 17.08
CA LYS A 155 5.91 7.33 17.98
C LYS A 155 7.11 7.93 17.26
N SER A 156 7.53 7.32 16.16
CA SER A 156 8.62 7.83 15.31
C SER A 156 8.19 8.94 14.34
N GLY A 157 6.90 9.34 14.36
CA GLY A 157 6.38 10.45 13.57
C GLY A 157 6.02 10.08 12.10
N MET A 158 5.88 8.80 11.78
CA MET A 158 5.41 8.35 10.48
C MET A 158 3.93 8.66 10.28
N ASN A 159 3.48 8.76 9.01
CA ASN A 159 2.11 9.09 8.67
C ASN A 159 1.15 7.90 8.82
N GLY A 160 1.64 6.66 8.69
CA GLY A 160 0.81 5.47 8.73
C GLY A 160 1.60 4.18 8.54
N VAL A 161 0.86 3.08 8.31
CA VAL A 161 1.43 1.76 8.10
C VAL A 161 0.77 0.98 6.96
N VAL A 162 1.54 0.05 6.35
CA VAL A 162 0.99 -1.07 5.58
C VAL A 162 0.66 -2.19 6.55
N CYS A 163 -0.58 -2.70 6.49
CA CYS A 163 -1.09 -3.77 7.35
C CYS A 163 -2.17 -4.58 6.63
N SER A 164 -2.61 -5.69 7.20
CA SER A 164 -3.82 -6.38 6.74
C SER A 164 -5.07 -5.54 7.05
N PRO A 165 -6.13 -5.61 6.22
CA PRO A 165 -7.41 -4.97 6.54
C PRO A 165 -7.99 -5.41 7.89
N GLN A 166 -7.71 -6.65 8.33
CA GLN A 166 -8.17 -7.21 9.61
C GLN A 166 -7.59 -6.47 10.83
N GLU A 167 -6.44 -5.82 10.67
CA GLU A 167 -5.71 -5.13 11.74
C GLU A 167 -6.05 -3.64 11.81
N SER A 168 -6.64 -3.08 10.73
CA SER A 168 -6.85 -1.63 10.57
C SER A 168 -7.61 -1.01 11.74
N LYS A 169 -8.73 -1.60 12.17
CA LYS A 169 -9.54 -1.07 13.27
C LYS A 169 -8.74 -0.91 14.55
N LYS A 170 -8.00 -1.96 14.96
CA LYS A 170 -7.15 -1.94 16.17
C LYS A 170 -6.01 -0.94 16.06
N ILE A 171 -5.41 -0.81 14.88
CA ILE A 171 -4.40 0.21 14.62
C ILE A 171 -4.99 1.63 14.75
N LYS A 172 -6.21 1.86 14.24
CA LYS A 172 -6.90 3.15 14.40
C LYS A 172 -7.24 3.47 15.86
N GLU A 173 -7.65 2.45 16.63
CA GLU A 173 -7.89 2.60 18.08
C GLU A 173 -6.61 2.95 18.83
N LEU A 174 -5.48 2.32 18.47
CA LEU A 174 -4.17 2.54 19.11
C LEU A 174 -3.52 3.87 18.71
N ALA A 175 -3.50 4.19 17.43
CA ALA A 175 -2.72 5.28 16.86
C ALA A 175 -3.53 6.54 16.51
N GLY A 176 -4.86 6.45 16.61
CA GLY A 176 -5.78 7.52 16.25
C GLY A 176 -6.27 7.47 14.81
N LYS A 177 -7.43 8.08 14.56
CA LYS A 177 -8.14 8.02 13.27
C LYS A 177 -7.32 8.58 12.09
N ASN A 178 -6.43 9.55 12.35
CA ASN A 178 -5.60 10.19 11.32
C ASN A 178 -4.34 9.39 10.96
N PHE A 179 -4.03 8.30 11.67
CA PHE A 179 -2.91 7.45 11.34
C PHE A 179 -3.28 6.53 10.18
N VAL A 180 -2.65 6.73 9.03
CA VAL A 180 -3.04 6.13 7.76
C VAL A 180 -2.82 4.61 7.74
N THR A 181 -3.79 3.86 7.23
CA THR A 181 -3.68 2.43 6.96
C THR A 181 -3.76 2.16 5.46
N VAL A 182 -2.74 1.47 4.93
CA VAL A 182 -2.62 1.07 3.52
C VAL A 182 -2.68 -0.45 3.47
N CYS A 183 -3.73 -1.01 2.87
CA CYS A 183 -4.01 -2.43 2.99
C CYS A 183 -4.01 -3.13 1.62
N PRO A 184 -3.01 -4.00 1.36
CA PRO A 184 -3.09 -5.01 0.31
C PRO A 184 -3.98 -6.18 0.75
N GLY A 185 -4.09 -7.23 -0.09
CA GLY A 185 -4.91 -8.40 0.25
C GLY A 185 -6.41 -8.16 0.10
N VAL A 186 -6.82 -7.15 -0.65
CA VAL A 186 -8.23 -6.86 -0.92
C VAL A 186 -8.70 -7.69 -2.10
N ARG A 187 -9.84 -8.39 -1.90
CA ARG A 187 -10.46 -9.25 -2.92
C ARG A 187 -11.92 -8.84 -3.12
N PRO A 188 -12.26 -8.26 -4.28
CA PRO A 188 -13.65 -7.93 -4.62
C PRO A 188 -14.55 -9.18 -4.61
N LYS A 189 -15.83 -8.99 -4.32
CA LYS A 189 -16.80 -10.09 -4.22
C LYS A 189 -16.80 -10.99 -5.46
N PHE A 190 -16.64 -10.44 -6.66
CA PHE A 190 -16.63 -11.22 -7.90
C PHE A 190 -15.41 -12.18 -8.01
N THR A 191 -14.34 -11.96 -7.23
CA THR A 191 -13.16 -12.85 -7.24
C THR A 191 -13.25 -13.96 -6.20
N LEU A 192 -14.17 -13.86 -5.22
CA LEU A 192 -14.30 -14.84 -4.13
C LEU A 192 -14.98 -16.13 -4.57
N ASN A 193 -15.79 -16.08 -5.64
CA ASN A 193 -16.56 -17.21 -6.18
C ASN A 193 -15.81 -17.97 -7.29
N ALA A 194 -14.64 -17.52 -7.71
CA ALA A 194 -13.83 -18.23 -8.69
C ALA A 194 -12.98 -19.30 -7.96
N ASP A 195 -12.90 -20.51 -8.55
CA ASP A 195 -12.14 -21.66 -8.01
C ASP A 195 -10.60 -21.43 -7.92
N ASN A 196 -10.15 -20.19 -7.92
CA ASN A 196 -8.75 -19.76 -7.98
C ASN A 196 -8.07 -19.64 -6.62
N LYS A 197 -8.50 -20.40 -5.60
CA LYS A 197 -7.87 -20.36 -4.26
C LYS A 197 -6.42 -20.89 -4.23
N SER A 198 -5.97 -21.61 -5.26
CA SER A 198 -4.67 -22.31 -5.24
C SER A 198 -3.45 -21.43 -5.58
N ASN A 199 -3.63 -20.20 -6.09
CA ASN A 199 -2.52 -19.34 -6.54
C ASN A 199 -2.51 -17.94 -5.90
N ASP A 200 -3.20 -17.75 -4.77
CA ASP A 200 -3.17 -16.47 -4.07
C ASP A 200 -2.09 -16.50 -2.98
N ASP A 201 -1.11 -15.60 -3.08
CA ASP A 201 -0.05 -15.38 -2.10
C ASP A 201 -0.51 -14.61 -0.86
N GLN A 202 -1.76 -14.10 -0.86
CA GLN A 202 -2.34 -13.40 0.29
C GLN A 202 -3.14 -14.36 1.17
N THR A 203 -2.74 -14.48 2.44
CA THR A 203 -3.42 -15.34 3.42
C THR A 203 -4.55 -14.65 4.20
N ARG A 204 -4.51 -13.31 4.27
CA ARG A 204 -5.42 -12.48 5.06
C ARG A 204 -6.19 -11.52 4.15
N ILE A 205 -7.24 -12.04 3.50
CA ILE A 205 -8.05 -11.31 2.51
C ILE A 205 -9.34 -10.74 3.10
N MET A 206 -9.85 -9.65 2.50
CA MET A 206 -11.12 -9.00 2.83
C MET A 206 -11.71 -8.32 1.59
N THR A 207 -13.07 -8.14 1.57
CA THR A 207 -13.71 -7.38 0.48
C THR A 207 -13.40 -5.88 0.58
N PRO A 208 -13.47 -5.10 -0.52
CA PRO A 208 -13.32 -3.64 -0.48
C PRO A 208 -14.27 -2.98 0.51
N SER A 209 -15.56 -3.34 0.47
CA SER A 209 -16.58 -2.81 1.36
C SER A 209 -16.27 -3.08 2.84
N ASP A 210 -15.89 -4.32 3.18
CA ASP A 210 -15.60 -4.68 4.57
C ASP A 210 -14.31 -4.00 5.06
N ALA A 211 -13.29 -3.87 4.19
CA ALA A 211 -12.06 -3.16 4.52
C ALA A 211 -12.33 -1.67 4.84
N ILE A 212 -13.18 -0.99 4.06
CA ILE A 212 -13.60 0.40 4.35
C ILE A 212 -14.30 0.48 5.71
N LYS A 213 -15.21 -0.45 6.03
CA LYS A 213 -15.89 -0.52 7.33
C LYS A 213 -14.93 -0.76 8.51
N GLN A 214 -13.77 -1.39 8.28
CA GLN A 214 -12.69 -1.53 9.25
C GLN A 214 -11.84 -0.25 9.39
N GLY A 215 -12.16 0.82 8.67
CA GLY A 215 -11.45 2.11 8.71
C GLY A 215 -10.18 2.16 7.87
N VAL A 216 -10.04 1.29 6.85
CA VAL A 216 -8.92 1.35 5.91
C VAL A 216 -8.96 2.63 5.10
N ASP A 217 -7.82 3.35 5.00
CA ASP A 217 -7.72 4.58 4.23
C ASP A 217 -7.42 4.31 2.75
N PHE A 218 -6.51 3.38 2.46
CA PHE A 218 -6.10 3.03 1.10
C PHE A 218 -6.14 1.53 0.88
N LEU A 219 -6.81 1.12 -0.17
CA LEU A 219 -6.89 -0.26 -0.64
C LEU A 219 -5.92 -0.47 -1.79
N VAL A 220 -4.99 -1.41 -1.67
CA VAL A 220 -4.07 -1.76 -2.77
C VAL A 220 -4.58 -3.00 -3.48
N VAL A 221 -4.94 -2.84 -4.76
CA VAL A 221 -5.50 -3.90 -5.59
C VAL A 221 -4.62 -4.10 -6.83
N GLY A 222 -4.15 -5.33 -7.02
CA GLY A 222 -3.35 -5.75 -8.17
C GLY A 222 -4.15 -6.67 -9.09
N ARG A 223 -3.88 -7.98 -9.03
CA ARG A 223 -4.44 -9.02 -9.94
C ARG A 223 -5.94 -8.95 -10.20
N PRO A 224 -6.83 -8.63 -9.23
CA PRO A 224 -8.25 -8.45 -9.51
C PRO A 224 -8.57 -7.42 -10.60
N ILE A 225 -7.68 -6.45 -10.84
CA ILE A 225 -7.78 -5.47 -11.91
C ILE A 225 -6.84 -5.84 -13.06
N THR A 226 -5.56 -6.07 -12.77
CA THR A 226 -4.51 -6.18 -13.80
C THR A 226 -4.62 -7.45 -14.65
N LYS A 227 -5.26 -8.50 -14.12
CA LYS A 227 -5.51 -9.78 -14.81
C LYS A 227 -6.98 -10.01 -15.14
N ALA A 228 -7.85 -9.01 -14.94
CA ALA A 228 -9.24 -9.11 -15.34
C ALA A 228 -9.36 -9.10 -16.89
N GLU A 229 -10.33 -9.80 -17.43
CA GLU A 229 -10.67 -9.75 -18.85
C GLU A 229 -11.02 -8.32 -19.28
N ASP A 230 -11.78 -7.61 -18.43
CA ASP A 230 -12.04 -6.18 -18.54
C ASP A 230 -11.58 -5.43 -17.27
N PRO A 231 -10.34 -4.89 -17.27
CA PRO A 231 -9.80 -4.14 -16.14
C PRO A 231 -10.59 -2.88 -15.79
N VAL A 232 -11.24 -2.25 -16.77
CA VAL A 232 -12.04 -1.04 -16.54
C VAL A 232 -13.28 -1.38 -15.74
N LYS A 233 -14.00 -2.41 -16.17
CA LYS A 233 -15.19 -2.89 -15.46
C LYS A 233 -14.83 -3.41 -14.06
N ALA A 234 -13.72 -4.13 -13.92
CA ALA A 234 -13.25 -4.59 -12.62
C ALA A 234 -12.95 -3.43 -11.66
N ALA A 235 -12.28 -2.38 -12.14
CA ALA A 235 -12.02 -1.18 -11.37
C ALA A 235 -13.32 -0.44 -10.97
N GLU A 236 -14.29 -0.33 -11.88
CA GLU A 236 -15.59 0.29 -11.61
C GLU A 236 -16.37 -0.43 -10.52
N VAL A 237 -16.41 -1.77 -10.57
CA VAL A 237 -17.08 -2.57 -9.52
C VAL A 237 -16.42 -2.36 -8.15
N ILE A 238 -15.09 -2.33 -8.11
CA ILE A 238 -14.34 -2.08 -6.86
C ILE A 238 -14.63 -0.67 -6.32
N LEU A 239 -14.64 0.34 -7.17
CA LEU A 239 -14.95 1.72 -6.79
C LEU A 239 -16.41 1.83 -6.29
N GLU A 240 -17.34 1.06 -6.85
CA GLU A 240 -18.71 1.00 -6.37
C GLU A 240 -18.79 0.34 -5.00
N GLU A 241 -18.15 -0.83 -4.77
CA GLU A 241 -18.06 -1.47 -3.45
C GLU A 241 -17.46 -0.53 -2.37
N ILE A 242 -16.45 0.27 -2.73
CA ILE A 242 -15.88 1.29 -1.83
C ILE A 242 -16.89 2.39 -1.54
N SER A 243 -17.53 2.94 -2.59
CA SER A 243 -18.48 4.05 -2.51
C SER A 243 -19.71 3.72 -1.66
N GLU A 244 -20.19 2.47 -1.71
CA GLU A 244 -21.33 1.97 -0.91
C GLU A 244 -21.00 1.83 0.58
N ALA A 245 -19.71 1.78 0.94
CA ALA A 245 -19.25 1.58 2.31
C ALA A 245 -18.78 2.86 3.00
N LEU A 246 -18.71 3.99 2.26
CA LEU A 246 -18.39 5.32 2.75
C LEU A 246 -19.61 6.01 3.39
#